data_56ceb324baf2a8d534146e21dcd7db22
#
_entry.id   56ceb324baf2a8d534146e21dcd7db22
#
_cell.length_a   1.000
_cell.length_b   1.000
_cell.length_c   1.000
_cell.angle_alpha   90.00
_cell.angle_beta   90.00
_cell.angle_gamma   90.00
#
_symmetry.space_group_name_H-M   'P 1'
#
loop_
_entity.id
_entity.type
_entity.pdbx_description
1 polymer ?
#
loop_
_entity_poly.entity_id
_entity_poly.type
_entity_poly.pdbx_seq_one_letter_code
_entity_poly.pdbx_strand_id
1 'polypeptide(L)'
;MKIKRRDYLSWSQLNAWEKNPNIYYEMYVLGMEAPFTKWMKKGKDLAEYLEKGTGDDEDIKQVADFIPRYKHSEFEVKVKLENINLLGYFDSFDDDTLDLYEYKTGKKYTQGMANKLGQIDFYALMVWLKYKKLPRSIKLIWIETETIDDEVKFTGKIKTFEVKKTMKDIIKIIGRIHKAKKGIEAMWETVDL
;
A
#
# COMPACT_ATOMS: atom_id res chain seq x y z
N MET A 1 -1.61 -26.28 -7.51
CA MET A 1 -0.35 -26.36 -6.71
C MET A 1 -0.52 -25.40 -5.53
N LYS A 2 -0.43 -25.88 -4.28
CA LYS A 2 -0.55 -24.99 -3.10
C LYS A 2 0.66 -24.06 -3.05
N ILE A 3 0.45 -22.76 -2.81
CA ILE A 3 1.55 -21.82 -2.60
C ILE A 3 2.12 -22.04 -1.20
N LYS A 4 3.44 -21.87 -1.05
CA LYS A 4 4.09 -21.88 0.26
C LYS A 4 3.59 -20.69 1.10
N ARG A 5 3.15 -20.96 2.33
CA ARG A 5 2.77 -19.92 3.30
C ARG A 5 3.89 -18.89 3.45
N ARG A 6 3.53 -17.61 3.38
CA ARG A 6 4.46 -16.53 3.63
C ARG A 6 4.73 -16.39 5.13
N ASP A 7 5.95 -16.10 5.49
CA ASP A 7 6.41 -15.92 6.89
C ASP A 7 6.19 -14.47 7.40
N TYR A 8 5.52 -13.64 6.61
CA TYR A 8 5.20 -12.24 6.93
C TYR A 8 3.74 -11.92 6.60
N LEU A 9 3.25 -10.85 7.23
CA LEU A 9 1.98 -10.20 6.89
C LEU A 9 2.27 -8.85 6.23
N SER A 10 1.67 -8.59 5.07
CA SER A 10 1.70 -7.29 4.38
C SER A 10 0.33 -6.62 4.47
N TRP A 11 0.29 -5.31 4.13
CA TRP A 11 -0.99 -4.61 4.03
C TRP A 11 -1.95 -5.30 3.05
N SER A 12 -1.47 -5.74 1.89
CA SER A 12 -2.33 -6.41 0.89
C SER A 12 -2.96 -7.70 1.43
N GLN A 13 -2.22 -8.48 2.22
CA GLN A 13 -2.74 -9.69 2.88
C GLN A 13 -3.78 -9.33 3.95
N LEU A 14 -3.48 -8.36 4.81
CA LEU A 14 -4.41 -7.88 5.84
C LEU A 14 -5.71 -7.36 5.22
N ASN A 15 -5.60 -6.53 4.19
CA ASN A 15 -6.74 -5.96 3.48
C ASN A 15 -7.59 -7.02 2.76
N ALA A 16 -6.97 -8.03 2.15
CA ALA A 16 -7.68 -9.16 1.54
C ALA A 16 -8.47 -9.95 2.59
N TRP A 17 -7.82 -10.29 3.71
CA TRP A 17 -8.46 -10.97 4.83
C TRP A 17 -9.65 -10.21 5.40
N GLU A 18 -9.49 -8.91 5.66
CA GLU A 18 -10.54 -8.08 6.25
C GLU A 18 -11.72 -7.84 5.31
N LYS A 19 -11.47 -7.76 4.01
CA LYS A 19 -12.56 -7.68 3.02
C LYS A 19 -13.37 -8.96 2.98
N ASN A 20 -12.72 -10.09 2.84
CA ASN A 20 -13.32 -11.41 2.84
C ASN A 20 -12.22 -12.47 2.97
N PRO A 21 -12.24 -13.36 3.99
CA PRO A 21 -11.28 -14.44 4.12
C PRO A 21 -11.14 -15.34 2.88
N ASN A 22 -12.20 -15.49 2.07
CA ASN A 22 -12.13 -16.23 0.82
C ASN A 22 -11.22 -15.55 -0.22
N ILE A 23 -11.20 -14.21 -0.28
CA ILE A 23 -10.26 -13.48 -1.16
C ILE A 23 -8.82 -13.77 -0.73
N TYR A 24 -8.56 -13.77 0.58
CA TYR A 24 -7.24 -14.16 1.09
C TYR A 24 -6.91 -15.60 0.68
N TYR A 25 -7.82 -16.55 0.86
CA TYR A 25 -7.64 -17.95 0.50
C TYR A 25 -7.32 -18.11 -0.99
N GLU A 26 -8.12 -17.53 -1.86
CA GLU A 26 -7.92 -17.59 -3.31
C GLU A 26 -6.54 -17.03 -3.71
N MET A 27 -6.17 -15.84 -3.21
CA MET A 27 -4.93 -15.16 -3.60
C MET A 27 -3.67 -15.78 -2.97
N TYR A 28 -3.73 -16.11 -1.68
CA TYR A 28 -2.52 -16.43 -0.90
C TYR A 28 -2.37 -17.91 -0.54
N VAL A 29 -3.41 -18.72 -0.72
CA VAL A 29 -3.37 -20.17 -0.52
C VAL A 29 -3.43 -20.89 -1.86
N LEU A 30 -4.39 -20.54 -2.73
CA LEU A 30 -4.53 -21.15 -4.05
C LEU A 30 -3.65 -20.49 -5.12
N GLY A 31 -3.14 -19.28 -4.88
CA GLY A 31 -2.31 -18.56 -5.83
C GLY A 31 -3.05 -17.99 -7.03
N MET A 32 -4.34 -17.74 -6.87
CA MET A 32 -5.13 -17.11 -7.92
C MET A 32 -4.74 -15.64 -8.04
N GLU A 33 -4.49 -15.20 -9.24
CA GLU A 33 -4.24 -13.79 -9.50
C GLU A 33 -5.55 -13.00 -9.45
N ALA A 34 -5.52 -11.85 -8.76
CA ALA A 34 -6.64 -10.92 -8.81
C ALA A 34 -6.78 -10.38 -10.25
N PRO A 35 -8.01 -10.10 -10.72
CA PRO A 35 -8.19 -9.48 -12.02
C PRO A 35 -7.40 -8.18 -12.12
N PHE A 36 -6.48 -8.11 -13.07
CA PHE A 36 -5.61 -6.95 -13.27
C PHE A 36 -6.28 -5.99 -14.24
N THR A 37 -6.85 -4.92 -13.70
CA THR A 37 -7.59 -3.94 -14.49
C THR A 37 -6.66 -2.93 -15.16
N LYS A 38 -7.14 -2.28 -16.26
CA LYS A 38 -6.40 -1.20 -16.93
C LYS A 38 -6.03 -0.05 -15.98
N TRP A 39 -6.86 0.23 -14.97
CA TRP A 39 -6.59 1.22 -13.91
C TRP A 39 -5.42 0.81 -13.02
N MET A 40 -5.38 -0.46 -12.61
CA MET A 40 -4.28 -1.01 -11.82
C MET A 40 -2.98 -1.03 -12.62
N LYS A 41 -3.07 -1.36 -13.92
CA LYS A 41 -1.93 -1.31 -14.83
C LYS A 41 -1.34 0.10 -14.89
N LYS A 42 -2.16 1.13 -15.17
CA LYS A 42 -1.71 2.52 -15.27
C LYS A 42 -1.05 3.01 -13.97
N GLY A 43 -1.61 2.65 -12.80
CA GLY A 43 -1.00 2.95 -11.51
C GLY A 43 0.33 2.26 -11.28
N LYS A 44 0.47 0.99 -11.68
CA LYS A 44 1.72 0.24 -11.60
C LYS A 44 2.79 0.81 -12.53
N ASP A 45 2.43 1.11 -13.77
CA ASP A 45 3.35 1.68 -14.76
C ASP A 45 3.90 3.05 -14.27
N LEU A 46 3.03 3.87 -13.63
CA LEU A 46 3.47 5.12 -12.98
C LEU A 46 4.46 4.86 -11.83
N ALA A 47 4.13 3.92 -10.92
CA ALA A 47 5.01 3.60 -9.80
C ALA A 47 6.39 3.12 -10.29
N GLU A 48 6.41 2.26 -11.30
CA GLU A 48 7.64 1.77 -11.91
C GLU A 48 8.45 2.90 -12.57
N TYR A 49 7.79 3.85 -13.23
CA TYR A 49 8.46 5.04 -13.77
C TYR A 49 9.04 5.93 -12.67
N LEU A 50 8.29 6.14 -11.58
CA LEU A 50 8.77 6.95 -10.45
C LEU A 50 9.97 6.31 -9.74
N GLU A 51 10.05 4.98 -9.72
CA GLU A 51 11.19 4.24 -9.16
C GLU A 51 12.41 4.27 -10.07
N LYS A 52 12.24 3.92 -11.36
CA LYS A 52 13.35 3.67 -12.30
C LYS A 52 13.75 4.89 -13.11
N GLY A 53 12.88 5.88 -13.24
CA GLY A 53 13.10 7.07 -14.09
C GLY A 53 13.07 6.77 -15.58
N THR A 54 12.63 5.58 -16.01
CA THR A 54 12.62 5.14 -17.41
C THR A 54 11.28 4.56 -17.82
N GLY A 55 10.86 4.83 -19.04
CA GLY A 55 9.62 4.34 -19.65
C GLY A 55 9.27 5.16 -20.88
N ASP A 56 8.45 4.60 -21.76
CA ASP A 56 8.09 5.21 -23.07
C ASP A 56 6.69 5.86 -23.07
N ASP A 57 5.92 5.72 -21.97
CA ASP A 57 4.57 6.29 -21.87
C ASP A 57 4.64 7.81 -21.64
N GLU A 58 4.37 8.57 -22.69
CA GLU A 58 4.39 10.05 -22.66
C GLU A 58 3.40 10.64 -21.66
N ASP A 59 2.26 10.00 -21.45
CA ASP A 59 1.25 10.42 -20.48
C ASP A 59 1.79 10.30 -19.04
N ILE A 60 2.60 9.26 -18.77
CA ILE A 60 3.30 9.10 -17.48
C ILE A 60 4.38 10.15 -17.32
N LYS A 61 5.23 10.38 -18.33
CA LYS A 61 6.30 11.38 -18.29
C LYS A 61 5.77 12.77 -17.95
N GLN A 62 4.66 13.17 -18.60
CA GLN A 62 4.04 14.47 -18.39
C GLN A 62 3.62 14.72 -16.93
N VAL A 63 3.14 13.71 -16.22
CA VAL A 63 2.71 13.88 -14.82
C VAL A 63 3.80 13.60 -13.80
N ALA A 64 4.78 12.76 -14.14
CA ALA A 64 5.81 12.30 -13.21
C ALA A 64 6.69 13.44 -12.66
N ASP A 65 6.96 14.47 -13.48
CA ASP A 65 7.76 15.63 -13.08
C ASP A 65 7.08 16.50 -12.00
N PHE A 66 5.76 16.41 -11.90
CA PHE A 66 4.97 17.16 -10.91
C PHE A 66 4.69 16.33 -9.65
N ILE A 67 5.05 15.04 -9.61
CA ILE A 67 4.84 14.18 -8.44
C ILE A 67 6.02 14.35 -7.48
N PRO A 68 5.77 14.85 -6.25
CA PRO A 68 6.83 15.00 -5.27
C PRO A 68 7.36 13.64 -4.82
N ARG A 69 8.68 13.54 -4.65
CA ARG A 69 9.39 12.34 -4.19
C ARG A 69 10.30 12.69 -3.03
N TYR A 70 10.50 11.73 -2.14
CA TYR A 70 11.53 11.78 -1.11
C TYR A 70 12.79 11.01 -1.54
N LYS A 71 13.71 10.84 -0.60
CA LYS A 71 15.02 10.22 -0.77
C LYS A 71 14.95 8.79 -1.33
N HIS A 72 13.98 8.00 -0.88
CA HIS A 72 13.80 6.61 -1.27
C HIS A 72 12.46 6.40 -1.98
N SER A 73 12.46 5.65 -3.08
CA SER A 73 11.28 5.11 -3.76
C SER A 73 11.19 3.61 -3.51
N GLU A 74 9.95 3.07 -3.42
CA GLU A 74 9.69 1.65 -3.15
C GLU A 74 10.49 1.11 -1.94
N PHE A 75 10.52 1.92 -0.87
CA PHE A 75 11.36 1.64 0.30
C PHE A 75 10.85 0.44 1.09
N GLU A 76 11.61 -0.66 1.02
CA GLU A 76 11.29 -1.88 1.75
C GLU A 76 11.47 -1.69 3.27
N VAL A 77 10.44 -2.01 4.01
CA VAL A 77 10.46 -2.04 5.48
C VAL A 77 10.09 -3.43 5.98
N LYS A 78 10.98 -4.02 6.76
CA LYS A 78 10.76 -5.26 7.50
C LYS A 78 10.84 -4.96 8.98
N VAL A 79 9.78 -5.27 9.71
CA VAL A 79 9.71 -5.08 11.17
C VAL A 79 8.99 -6.25 11.82
N LYS A 80 9.12 -6.35 13.14
CA LYS A 80 8.48 -7.38 13.92
C LYS A 80 7.54 -6.77 14.94
N LEU A 81 6.29 -7.21 14.92
CA LEU A 81 5.29 -6.95 15.95
C LEU A 81 5.16 -8.22 16.78
N GLU A 82 5.79 -8.26 17.96
CA GLU A 82 5.91 -9.48 18.78
C GLU A 82 6.46 -10.66 17.97
N ASN A 83 5.65 -11.68 17.67
CA ASN A 83 6.02 -12.83 16.85
C ASN A 83 5.57 -12.73 15.38
N ILE A 84 5.01 -11.59 14.95
CA ILE A 84 4.48 -11.37 13.61
C ILE A 84 5.49 -10.56 12.78
N ASN A 85 6.06 -11.16 11.75
CA ASN A 85 6.86 -10.41 10.78
C ASN A 85 5.92 -9.56 9.90
N LEU A 86 6.23 -8.28 9.73
CA LEU A 86 5.52 -7.37 8.84
C LEU A 86 6.44 -6.96 7.69
N LEU A 87 5.90 -6.92 6.49
CA LEU A 87 6.58 -6.44 5.28
C LEU A 87 5.73 -5.38 4.59
N GLY A 88 6.34 -4.27 4.22
CA GLY A 88 5.72 -3.20 3.44
C GLY A 88 6.73 -2.51 2.53
N TYR A 89 6.22 -1.91 1.48
CA TYR A 89 6.96 -1.04 0.56
C TYR A 89 6.30 0.33 0.61
N PHE A 90 7.07 1.36 0.94
CA PHE A 90 6.60 2.73 0.94
C PHE A 90 6.89 3.35 -0.42
N ASP A 91 5.87 3.92 -1.05
CA ASP A 91 6.01 4.47 -2.40
C ASP A 91 7.13 5.53 -2.45
N SER A 92 7.21 6.41 -1.44
CA SER A 92 8.34 7.31 -1.27
C SER A 92 8.55 7.68 0.21
N PHE A 93 9.78 7.64 0.69
CA PHE A 93 10.11 7.80 2.10
C PHE A 93 11.43 8.54 2.31
N ASP A 94 11.47 9.36 3.35
CA ASP A 94 12.69 9.97 3.89
C ASP A 94 12.93 9.43 5.29
N ASP A 95 13.95 8.60 5.44
CA ASP A 95 14.28 7.94 6.70
C ASP A 95 14.99 8.84 7.71
N ASP A 96 15.51 10.00 7.29
CA ASP A 96 16.09 11.01 8.17
C ASP A 96 15.00 11.84 8.85
N THR A 97 13.95 12.21 8.10
CA THR A 97 12.85 13.05 8.60
C THR A 97 11.61 12.27 9.00
N LEU A 98 11.51 11.01 8.61
CA LEU A 98 10.35 10.13 8.74
C LEU A 98 9.11 10.67 8.01
N ASP A 99 9.32 11.22 6.82
CA ASP A 99 8.27 11.68 5.93
C ASP A 99 7.91 10.61 4.91
N LEU A 100 6.61 10.40 4.70
CA LEU A 100 6.05 9.36 3.83
C LEU A 100 5.14 9.97 2.77
N TYR A 101 5.33 9.59 1.51
CA TYR A 101 4.33 9.73 0.46
C TYR A 101 3.74 8.37 0.09
N GLU A 102 2.43 8.38 -0.15
CA GLU A 102 1.67 7.28 -0.72
C GLU A 102 1.00 7.78 -2.00
N TYR A 103 1.19 7.11 -3.13
CA TYR A 103 0.61 7.49 -4.40
C TYR A 103 -0.69 6.74 -4.67
N LYS A 104 -1.70 7.46 -5.15
CA LYS A 104 -2.97 6.86 -5.56
C LYS A 104 -3.43 7.45 -6.87
N THR A 105 -3.78 6.59 -7.82
CA THR A 105 -4.39 6.98 -9.09
C THR A 105 -5.89 6.71 -9.08
N GLY A 106 -6.67 7.47 -9.83
CA GLY A 106 -8.11 7.22 -9.96
C GLY A 106 -8.94 8.45 -10.31
N LYS A 107 -10.25 8.23 -10.56
CA LYS A 107 -11.19 9.28 -10.97
C LYS A 107 -11.51 10.31 -9.91
N LYS A 108 -11.48 9.93 -8.63
CA LYS A 108 -11.86 10.80 -7.52
C LYS A 108 -11.20 10.36 -6.22
N TYR A 109 -10.70 11.33 -5.48
CA TYR A 109 -10.20 11.11 -4.12
C TYR A 109 -10.55 12.28 -3.21
N THR A 110 -10.75 12.02 -1.92
CA THR A 110 -11.13 13.03 -0.93
C THR A 110 -10.28 12.91 0.34
N GLN A 111 -10.23 13.97 1.14
CA GLN A 111 -9.57 13.95 2.45
C GLN A 111 -10.15 12.84 3.36
N GLY A 112 -11.47 12.62 3.30
CA GLY A 112 -12.12 11.56 4.08
C GLY A 112 -11.66 10.15 3.67
N MET A 113 -11.40 9.93 2.39
CA MET A 113 -10.84 8.67 1.88
C MET A 113 -9.38 8.52 2.33
N ALA A 114 -8.57 9.57 2.22
CA ALA A 114 -7.18 9.56 2.68
C ALA A 114 -7.06 9.24 4.18
N ASN A 115 -7.88 9.88 5.02
CA ASN A 115 -7.87 9.66 6.45
C ASN A 115 -8.25 8.22 6.86
N LYS A 116 -9.09 7.55 6.05
CA LYS A 116 -9.60 6.18 6.29
C LYS A 116 -8.77 5.09 5.61
N LEU A 117 -7.72 5.45 4.87
CA LEU A 117 -6.89 4.48 4.17
C LEU A 117 -6.08 3.64 5.17
N GLY A 118 -6.50 2.40 5.37
CA GLY A 118 -5.87 1.50 6.36
C GLY A 118 -4.40 1.15 6.03
N GLN A 119 -3.98 1.29 4.79
CA GLN A 119 -2.58 1.15 4.38
C GLN A 119 -1.69 2.16 5.12
N ILE A 120 -2.16 3.38 5.27
CA ILE A 120 -1.45 4.43 6.01
C ILE A 120 -1.34 4.09 7.50
N ASP A 121 -2.37 3.46 8.11
CA ASP A 121 -2.30 2.99 9.50
C ASP A 121 -1.21 1.91 9.66
N PHE A 122 -1.17 0.98 8.70
CA PHE A 122 -0.19 -0.10 8.67
C PHE A 122 1.24 0.45 8.51
N TYR A 123 1.45 1.39 7.62
CA TYR A 123 2.75 2.01 7.40
C TYR A 123 3.19 2.89 8.57
N ALA A 124 2.28 3.64 9.18
CA ALA A 124 2.59 4.40 10.40
C ALA A 124 3.01 3.49 11.56
N LEU A 125 2.39 2.31 11.72
CA LEU A 125 2.83 1.29 12.66
C LEU A 125 4.24 0.79 12.33
N MET A 126 4.54 0.52 11.06
CA MET A 126 5.87 0.02 10.67
C MET A 126 6.97 1.05 10.94
N VAL A 127 6.72 2.34 10.68
CA VAL A 127 7.62 3.43 11.04
C VAL A 127 7.82 3.47 12.56
N TRP A 128 6.73 3.40 13.34
CA TRP A 128 6.81 3.39 14.81
C TRP A 128 7.59 2.18 15.34
N LEU A 129 7.39 0.99 14.79
CA LEU A 129 8.14 -0.21 15.20
C LEU A 129 9.63 -0.09 14.91
N LYS A 130 10.00 0.49 13.76
CA LYS A 130 11.39 0.62 13.32
C LYS A 130 12.14 1.74 14.03
N TYR A 131 11.52 2.94 14.10
CA TYR A 131 12.18 4.16 14.55
C TYR A 131 11.75 4.62 15.94
N LYS A 132 10.77 3.95 16.57
CA LYS A 132 10.17 4.32 17.88
C LYS A 132 9.59 5.74 17.90
N LYS A 133 9.25 6.25 16.72
CA LYS A 133 8.60 7.55 16.49
C LYS A 133 7.50 7.37 15.45
N LEU A 134 6.43 8.15 15.56
CA LEU A 134 5.45 8.25 14.48
C LEU A 134 6.06 8.98 13.27
N PRO A 135 5.57 8.73 12.05
CA PRO A 135 5.92 9.56 10.90
C PRO A 135 5.71 11.04 11.22
N ARG A 136 6.67 11.88 10.85
CA ARG A 136 6.56 13.34 11.01
C ARG A 136 5.48 13.91 10.11
N SER A 137 5.44 13.42 8.87
CA SER A 137 4.46 13.80 7.85
C SER A 137 4.06 12.58 7.05
N ILE A 138 2.76 12.46 6.78
CA ILE A 138 2.22 11.49 5.82
C ILE A 138 1.39 12.26 4.82
N LYS A 139 1.73 12.12 3.54
CA LYS A 139 1.00 12.76 2.45
C LYS A 139 0.57 11.72 1.44
N LEU A 140 -0.73 11.69 1.15
CA LEU A 140 -1.26 10.93 0.05
C LEU A 140 -1.32 11.84 -1.17
N ILE A 141 -0.62 11.46 -2.21
CA ILE A 141 -0.59 12.16 -3.50
C ILE A 141 -1.57 11.44 -4.44
N TRP A 142 -2.66 12.11 -4.75
CA TRP A 142 -3.63 11.58 -5.69
C TRP A 142 -3.43 12.18 -7.07
N ILE A 143 -3.33 11.32 -8.06
CA ILE A 143 -3.14 11.63 -9.46
C ILE A 143 -4.43 11.23 -10.20
N GLU A 144 -5.12 12.22 -10.75
CA GLU A 144 -6.39 11.99 -11.43
C GLU A 144 -6.18 11.26 -12.74
N THR A 145 -7.06 10.27 -12.96
CA THR A 145 -7.12 9.55 -14.22
C THR A 145 -8.55 9.56 -14.75
N GLU A 146 -8.68 9.53 -16.08
CA GLU A 146 -9.97 9.38 -16.77
C GLU A 146 -9.88 8.30 -17.87
N THR A 147 -11.01 7.93 -18.43
CA THR A 147 -11.05 7.02 -19.58
C THR A 147 -11.39 7.83 -20.83
N ILE A 148 -10.50 7.80 -21.82
CA ILE A 148 -10.66 8.41 -23.12
C ILE A 148 -10.45 7.30 -24.15
N ASP A 149 -11.39 7.09 -25.05
CA ASP A 149 -11.34 6.05 -26.11
C ASP A 149 -10.93 4.67 -25.57
N ASP A 150 -11.52 4.29 -24.45
CA ASP A 150 -11.27 3.04 -23.71
C ASP A 150 -9.85 2.91 -23.08
N GLU A 151 -9.01 3.91 -23.18
CA GLU A 151 -7.71 4.00 -22.52
C GLU A 151 -7.78 4.78 -21.21
N VAL A 152 -6.95 4.40 -20.23
CA VAL A 152 -6.79 5.15 -18.99
C VAL A 152 -5.66 6.16 -19.15
N LYS A 153 -5.99 7.46 -19.03
CA LYS A 153 -5.03 8.57 -19.16
C LYS A 153 -5.01 9.44 -17.92
N PHE A 154 -3.88 10.09 -17.67
CA PHE A 154 -3.78 11.09 -16.63
C PHE A 154 -4.34 12.43 -17.10
N THR A 155 -5.09 13.11 -16.24
CA THR A 155 -5.65 14.45 -16.54
C THR A 155 -4.67 15.58 -16.29
N GLY A 156 -3.50 15.27 -15.71
CA GLY A 156 -2.54 16.27 -15.22
C GLY A 156 -2.89 16.86 -13.85
N LYS A 157 -4.06 16.52 -13.30
CA LYS A 157 -4.46 17.01 -11.99
C LYS A 157 -3.88 16.16 -10.87
N ILE A 158 -3.12 16.81 -9.98
CA ILE A 158 -2.49 16.20 -8.80
C ILE A 158 -2.99 16.93 -7.56
N LYS A 159 -3.31 16.18 -6.52
CA LYS A 159 -3.73 16.73 -5.23
C LYS A 159 -3.05 16.01 -4.07
N THR A 160 -2.55 16.79 -3.13
CA THR A 160 -1.96 16.28 -1.89
C THR A 160 -2.97 16.32 -0.76
N PHE A 161 -3.07 15.23 -0.01
CA PHE A 161 -3.85 15.12 1.21
C PHE A 161 -2.93 14.82 2.38
N GLU A 162 -2.88 15.70 3.35
CA GLU A 162 -2.14 15.43 4.58
C GLU A 162 -2.94 14.51 5.50
N VAL A 163 -2.28 13.49 6.04
CA VAL A 163 -2.87 12.51 6.96
C VAL A 163 -2.07 12.51 8.25
N LYS A 164 -2.76 12.69 9.36
CA LYS A 164 -2.15 12.62 10.70
C LYS A 164 -2.55 11.31 11.38
N LYS A 165 -1.59 10.62 11.95
CA LYS A 165 -1.80 9.40 12.73
C LYS A 165 -1.32 9.58 14.16
N THR A 166 -2.02 8.94 15.08
CA THR A 166 -1.81 9.02 16.52
C THR A 166 -1.51 7.63 17.08
N MET A 167 -1.05 7.55 18.32
CA MET A 167 -0.90 6.26 19.02
C MET A 167 -2.21 5.48 19.13
N LYS A 168 -3.37 6.17 19.15
CA LYS A 168 -4.69 5.51 19.09
C LYS A 168 -4.89 4.75 17.78
N ASP A 169 -4.41 5.29 16.65
CA ASP A 169 -4.50 4.63 15.35
C ASP A 169 -3.54 3.43 15.29
N ILE A 170 -2.34 3.57 15.88
CA ILE A 170 -1.38 2.47 16.03
C ILE A 170 -1.98 1.31 16.84
N ILE A 171 -2.59 1.59 17.98
CA ILE A 171 -3.24 0.56 18.80
C ILE A 171 -4.36 -0.16 18.03
N LYS A 172 -5.16 0.59 17.26
CA LYS A 172 -6.23 0.01 16.45
C LYS A 172 -5.70 -0.94 15.37
N ILE A 173 -4.66 -0.53 14.63
CA ILE A 173 -4.12 -1.39 13.58
C ILE A 173 -3.43 -2.63 14.17
N ILE A 174 -2.79 -2.53 15.32
CA ILE A 174 -2.24 -3.69 16.05
C ILE A 174 -3.35 -4.70 16.34
N GLY A 175 -4.49 -4.26 16.90
CA GLY A 175 -5.63 -5.14 17.18
C GLY A 175 -6.18 -5.83 15.92
N ARG A 176 -6.23 -5.11 14.77
CA ARG A 176 -6.63 -5.68 13.48
C ARG A 176 -5.65 -6.76 13.01
N ILE A 177 -4.35 -6.49 13.12
CA ILE A 177 -3.29 -7.44 12.75
C ILE A 177 -3.39 -8.72 13.57
N HIS A 178 -3.52 -8.63 14.90
CA HIS A 178 -3.67 -9.81 15.74
C HIS A 178 -4.91 -10.63 15.41
N LYS A 179 -6.06 -9.97 15.19
CA LYS A 179 -7.29 -10.63 14.79
C LYS A 179 -7.15 -11.37 13.45
N ALA A 180 -6.57 -10.68 12.46
CA ALA A 180 -6.35 -11.29 11.14
C ALA A 180 -5.35 -12.45 11.22
N LYS A 181 -4.24 -12.27 11.95
CA LYS A 181 -3.20 -13.30 12.10
C LYS A 181 -3.77 -14.59 12.69
N LYS A 182 -4.58 -14.49 13.75
CA LYS A 182 -5.25 -15.65 14.37
C LYS A 182 -6.13 -16.42 13.36
N GLY A 183 -6.95 -15.69 12.58
CA GLY A 183 -7.82 -16.30 11.59
C GLY A 183 -7.06 -16.88 10.39
N ILE A 184 -6.00 -16.21 9.93
CA ILE A 184 -5.12 -16.71 8.86
C ILE A 184 -4.41 -17.99 9.32
N GLU A 185 -3.92 -18.05 10.55
CA GLU A 185 -3.29 -19.25 11.10
C GLU A 185 -4.26 -20.44 11.13
N ALA A 186 -5.46 -20.24 11.67
CA ALA A 186 -6.49 -21.28 11.70
C ALA A 186 -6.85 -21.77 10.28
N MET A 187 -6.91 -20.86 9.29
CA MET A 187 -7.15 -21.24 7.90
C MET A 187 -6.01 -22.14 7.37
N TRP A 188 -4.76 -21.78 7.60
CA TRP A 188 -3.62 -22.58 7.15
C TRP A 188 -3.57 -23.96 7.83
N GLU A 189 -3.91 -24.07 9.11
CA GLU A 189 -4.01 -25.35 9.81
C GLU A 189 -5.02 -26.31 9.14
N THR A 190 -6.11 -25.79 8.58
CA THR A 190 -7.10 -26.60 7.83
C THR A 190 -6.63 -26.99 6.43
N VAL A 191 -5.66 -26.28 5.87
CA VAL A 191 -5.13 -26.51 4.52
C VAL A 191 -3.97 -27.51 4.55
N ASP A 192 -3.22 -27.55 5.64
CA ASP A 192 -2.06 -28.42 5.83
C ASP A 192 -2.44 -29.84 6.32
N LEU A 193 -3.73 -30.07 6.61
CA LEU A 193 -4.34 -31.38 6.87
C LEU A 193 -4.71 -32.09 5.57
#